data_30baf248c1328a80941209344008f741
#
_entry.id   30baf248c1328a80941209344008f741
#
_cell.length_a   1.000
_cell.length_b   1.000
_cell.length_c   1.000
_cell.angle_alpha   90.00
_cell.angle_beta   90.00
_cell.angle_gamma   90.00
#
_symmetry.space_group_name_H-M   'P 1'
#
loop_
_entity.id
_entity.type
_entity.pdbx_description
1 polymer ?
#
loop_
_entity_poly.entity_id
_entity_poly.type
_entity_poly.pdbx_seq_one_letter_code
_entity_poly.pdbx_strand_id
1 'polypeptide(L)'
;MNYKKLVLTALILLGFLASGYKMPDVYKIDATKNAFLHNNMGLRYMNEHCYYAAIQEFKIAISLNPNTQGTAVYYNNIGDAYMAIGYPQMAQQPYEDALKQFGLNFKYHKDLAKCYKALGLIPEKMAEYSNNENPLNKIMLGLLYIESGDLKRGVIILDEYTMTEPDLLITPAVKQYIKETVKKINSL
;
A
#
# COMPACT_ATOMS: atom_id res chain seq x y z
N MET A 1 15.67 -34.09 57.30
CA MET A 1 16.12 -33.74 55.97
C MET A 1 17.64 -33.71 55.92
N ASN A 2 18.26 -34.53 55.06
CA ASN A 2 19.70 -34.82 55.15
C ASN A 2 20.53 -33.61 54.73
N TYR A 3 21.27 -33.00 55.66
CA TYR A 3 22.08 -31.78 55.48
C TYR A 3 22.98 -31.85 54.25
N LYS A 4 23.54 -33.02 53.94
CA LYS A 4 24.35 -33.23 52.72
C LYS A 4 23.58 -33.02 51.42
N LYS A 5 22.29 -33.37 51.39
CA LYS A 5 21.43 -33.13 50.23
C LYS A 5 21.10 -31.64 50.03
N LEU A 6 20.93 -30.92 51.15
CA LEU A 6 20.66 -29.49 51.15
C LEU A 6 21.86 -28.68 50.62
N VAL A 7 23.06 -29.05 51.06
CA VAL A 7 24.31 -28.42 50.61
C VAL A 7 24.56 -28.71 49.13
N LEU A 8 24.29 -29.92 48.65
CA LEU A 8 24.47 -30.28 47.25
C LEU A 8 23.48 -29.55 46.32
N THR A 9 22.23 -29.40 46.73
CA THR A 9 21.24 -28.61 45.97
C THR A 9 21.59 -27.13 45.95
N ALA A 10 22.09 -26.57 47.04
CA ALA A 10 22.55 -25.17 47.08
C ALA A 10 23.78 -24.94 46.20
N LEU A 11 24.71 -25.87 46.13
CA LEU A 11 25.88 -25.79 45.23
C LEU A 11 25.50 -25.91 43.74
N ILE A 12 24.53 -26.74 43.42
CA ILE A 12 23.99 -26.85 42.04
C ILE A 12 23.29 -25.55 41.63
N LEU A 13 22.45 -24.96 42.50
CA LEU A 13 21.80 -23.68 42.25
C LEU A 13 22.81 -22.53 42.13
N LEU A 14 23.85 -22.48 42.96
CA LEU A 14 24.94 -21.51 42.86
C LEU A 14 25.75 -21.70 41.56
N GLY A 15 25.97 -22.94 41.12
CA GLY A 15 26.61 -23.25 39.84
C GLY A 15 25.79 -22.77 38.64
N PHE A 16 24.47 -22.88 38.70
CA PHE A 16 23.58 -22.31 37.66
C PHE A 16 23.59 -20.79 37.68
N LEU A 17 23.67 -20.14 38.82
CA LEU A 17 23.76 -18.68 38.93
C LEU A 17 25.15 -18.15 38.51
N ALA A 18 26.21 -18.92 38.72
CA ALA A 18 27.59 -18.55 38.35
C ALA A 18 27.93 -18.86 36.88
N SER A 19 27.17 -19.75 36.22
CA SER A 19 27.38 -20.08 34.81
C SER A 19 26.96 -18.95 33.85
N GLY A 20 26.70 -17.74 34.39
CA GLY A 20 26.35 -16.57 33.59
C GLY A 20 25.37 -16.93 32.48
N TYR A 21 24.10 -17.11 32.83
CA TYR A 21 23.06 -17.22 31.80
C TYR A 21 23.19 -15.98 30.90
N LYS A 22 23.94 -16.10 29.79
CA LYS A 22 23.88 -15.11 28.77
C LYS A 22 22.43 -15.07 28.32
N MET A 23 21.70 -14.06 28.80
CA MET A 23 20.43 -13.73 28.17
C MET A 23 20.69 -13.77 26.69
N PRO A 24 19.93 -14.54 25.88
CA PRO A 24 20.04 -14.45 24.45
C PRO A 24 19.93 -12.97 24.09
N ASP A 25 20.86 -12.49 23.27
CA ASP A 25 20.85 -11.11 22.81
C ASP A 25 19.42 -10.77 22.47
N VAL A 26 18.86 -9.76 23.14
CA VAL A 26 17.48 -9.33 22.86
C VAL A 26 17.47 -8.98 21.39
N TYR A 27 16.83 -9.83 20.60
CA TYR A 27 16.70 -9.62 19.17
C TYR A 27 16.01 -8.27 19.01
N LYS A 28 16.76 -7.23 18.66
CA LYS A 28 16.17 -5.95 18.27
C LYS A 28 15.39 -6.23 16.99
N ILE A 29 14.08 -6.34 17.13
CA ILE A 29 13.18 -6.44 15.97
C ILE A 29 13.32 -5.12 15.21
N ASP A 30 14.01 -5.14 14.07
CA ASP A 30 13.96 -4.04 13.12
C ASP A 30 12.60 -4.12 12.42
N ALA A 31 11.65 -3.37 12.96
CA ALA A 31 10.27 -3.39 12.49
C ALA A 31 10.18 -3.00 11.00
N THR A 32 11.00 -2.03 10.54
CA THR A 32 11.01 -1.61 9.14
C THR A 32 11.52 -2.71 8.23
N LYS A 33 12.62 -3.38 8.59
CA LYS A 33 13.16 -4.51 7.84
C LYS A 33 12.18 -5.67 7.79
N ASN A 34 11.54 -5.98 8.92
CA ASN A 34 10.55 -7.05 9.00
C ASN A 34 9.29 -6.72 8.19
N ALA A 35 8.80 -5.48 8.20
CA ALA A 35 7.70 -5.04 7.36
C ALA A 35 8.00 -5.24 5.87
N PHE A 36 9.21 -4.88 5.43
CA PHE A 36 9.65 -5.11 4.05
C PHE A 36 9.70 -6.60 3.67
N LEU A 37 10.17 -7.47 4.57
CA LEU A 37 10.18 -8.92 4.35
C LEU A 37 8.75 -9.48 4.20
N HIS A 38 7.81 -9.07 5.07
CA HIS A 38 6.41 -9.48 4.97
C HIS A 38 5.77 -8.97 3.67
N ASN A 39 6.05 -7.72 3.26
CA ASN A 39 5.61 -7.24 1.94
C ASN A 39 6.13 -8.13 0.80
N ASN A 40 7.40 -8.51 0.82
CA ASN A 40 7.97 -9.38 -0.22
C ASN A 40 7.35 -10.78 -0.21
N MET A 41 7.04 -11.33 0.97
CA MET A 41 6.30 -12.59 1.09
C MET A 41 4.89 -12.44 0.50
N GLY A 42 4.21 -11.35 0.79
CA GLY A 42 2.91 -11.03 0.20
C GLY A 42 2.96 -10.96 -1.33
N LEU A 43 3.95 -10.26 -1.89
CA LEU A 43 4.15 -10.18 -3.35
C LEU A 43 4.42 -11.56 -3.97
N ARG A 44 5.16 -12.43 -3.29
CA ARG A 44 5.36 -13.81 -3.75
C ARG A 44 4.03 -14.57 -3.77
N TYR A 45 3.23 -14.48 -2.70
CA TYR A 45 1.91 -15.09 -2.68
C TYR A 45 0.95 -14.52 -3.74
N MET A 46 1.06 -13.22 -4.09
CA MET A 46 0.33 -12.63 -5.21
C MET A 46 0.68 -13.34 -6.54
N ASN A 47 1.97 -13.56 -6.79
CA ASN A 47 2.46 -14.26 -7.99
C ASN A 47 2.03 -15.74 -8.03
N GLU A 48 1.87 -16.37 -6.87
CA GLU A 48 1.38 -17.75 -6.71
C GLU A 48 -0.16 -17.82 -6.70
N HIS A 49 -0.87 -16.70 -6.92
CA HIS A 49 -2.33 -16.56 -6.83
C HIS A 49 -2.93 -16.90 -5.46
N CYS A 50 -2.11 -16.93 -4.42
CA CYS A 50 -2.51 -17.16 -3.02
C CYS A 50 -2.92 -15.83 -2.35
N TYR A 51 -3.92 -15.16 -2.89
CA TYR A 51 -4.28 -13.77 -2.55
C TYR A 51 -4.62 -13.55 -1.07
N TYR A 52 -5.32 -14.48 -0.42
CA TYR A 52 -5.63 -14.35 1.01
C TYR A 52 -4.38 -14.42 1.89
N ALA A 53 -3.41 -15.26 1.55
CA ALA A 53 -2.12 -15.31 2.23
C ALA A 53 -1.35 -13.99 2.00
N ALA A 54 -1.37 -13.46 0.78
CA ALA A 54 -0.76 -12.17 0.46
C ALA A 54 -1.35 -11.04 1.31
N ILE A 55 -2.68 -10.97 1.44
CA ILE A 55 -3.36 -9.97 2.27
C ILE A 55 -2.92 -10.05 3.73
N GLN A 56 -2.75 -11.27 4.30
CA GLN A 56 -2.28 -11.42 5.67
C GLN A 56 -0.86 -10.88 5.84
N GLU A 57 0.04 -11.20 4.91
CA GLU A 57 1.42 -10.71 4.94
C GLU A 57 1.49 -9.17 4.84
N PHE A 58 0.70 -8.56 3.96
CA PHE A 58 0.63 -7.10 3.87
C PHE A 58 0.06 -6.45 5.14
N LYS A 59 -0.93 -7.07 5.80
CA LYS A 59 -1.45 -6.61 7.09
C LYS A 59 -0.39 -6.68 8.19
N ILE A 60 0.43 -7.74 8.23
CA ILE A 60 1.55 -7.85 9.16
C ILE A 60 2.57 -6.73 8.86
N ALA A 61 2.90 -6.49 7.59
CA ALA A 61 3.80 -5.40 7.20
C ALA A 61 3.30 -4.03 7.68
N ILE A 62 1.99 -3.75 7.57
CA ILE A 62 1.38 -2.52 8.07
C ILE A 62 1.50 -2.43 9.61
N SER A 63 1.22 -3.52 10.32
CA SER A 63 1.29 -3.54 11.80
C SER A 63 2.71 -3.29 12.33
N LEU A 64 3.72 -3.73 11.58
CA LEU A 64 5.13 -3.55 11.94
C LEU A 64 5.66 -2.15 11.62
N ASN A 65 5.17 -1.51 10.58
CA ASN A 65 5.64 -0.19 10.14
C ASN A 65 4.45 0.69 9.69
N PRO A 66 3.61 1.14 10.63
CA PRO A 66 2.45 1.97 10.32
C PRO A 66 2.85 3.42 9.99
N ASN A 67 2.00 4.11 9.22
CA ASN A 67 2.08 5.55 8.96
C ASN A 67 3.37 6.01 8.25
N THR A 68 3.85 5.24 7.29
CA THR A 68 5.01 5.57 6.45
C THR A 68 4.65 5.50 4.96
N GLN A 69 5.54 6.00 4.09
CA GLN A 69 5.38 5.78 2.64
C GLN A 69 5.36 4.29 2.27
N GLY A 70 6.10 3.45 3.00
CA GLY A 70 6.06 2.00 2.84
C GLY A 70 4.68 1.42 3.14
N THR A 71 3.99 1.97 4.14
CA THR A 71 2.62 1.55 4.50
C THR A 71 1.63 1.80 3.35
N ALA A 72 1.79 2.89 2.60
CA ALA A 72 0.98 3.17 1.41
C ALA A 72 1.12 2.06 0.35
N VAL A 73 2.34 1.54 0.15
CA VAL A 73 2.58 0.39 -0.75
C VAL A 73 1.81 -0.84 -0.27
N TYR A 74 1.83 -1.14 1.03
CA TYR A 74 1.17 -2.33 1.58
C TYR A 74 -0.35 -2.23 1.45
N TYR A 75 -0.93 -1.05 1.71
CA TYR A 75 -2.35 -0.82 1.47
C TYR A 75 -2.72 -0.99 -0.01
N ASN A 76 -1.94 -0.42 -0.95
CA ASN A 76 -2.21 -0.59 -2.36
C ASN A 76 -2.14 -2.08 -2.78
N ASN A 77 -1.18 -2.84 -2.27
CA ASN A 77 -1.06 -4.26 -2.54
C ASN A 77 -2.24 -5.08 -2.00
N ILE A 78 -2.82 -4.68 -0.84
CA ILE A 78 -4.06 -5.29 -0.34
C ILE A 78 -5.22 -5.02 -1.31
N GLY A 79 -5.34 -3.78 -1.81
CA GLY A 79 -6.32 -3.42 -2.83
C GLY A 79 -6.16 -4.26 -4.10
N ASP A 80 -4.93 -4.39 -4.60
CA ASP A 80 -4.60 -5.22 -5.78
C ASP A 80 -5.01 -6.69 -5.55
N ALA A 81 -4.77 -7.24 -4.35
CA ALA A 81 -5.16 -8.60 -4.01
C ALA A 81 -6.68 -8.79 -4.01
N TYR A 82 -7.44 -7.86 -3.42
CA TYR A 82 -8.90 -7.91 -3.45
C TYR A 82 -9.47 -7.74 -4.86
N MET A 83 -8.92 -6.87 -5.69
CA MET A 83 -9.30 -6.74 -7.10
C MET A 83 -9.05 -8.04 -7.87
N ALA A 84 -7.91 -8.71 -7.61
CA ALA A 84 -7.56 -9.98 -8.26
C ALA A 84 -8.51 -11.14 -7.89
N ILE A 85 -9.10 -11.12 -6.68
CA ILE A 85 -10.12 -12.08 -6.24
C ILE A 85 -11.51 -11.73 -6.83
N GLY A 86 -11.69 -10.52 -7.34
CA GLY A 86 -12.98 -10.03 -7.82
C GLY A 86 -13.85 -9.39 -6.74
N TYR A 87 -13.25 -8.87 -5.68
CA TYR A 87 -13.93 -8.17 -4.57
C TYR A 87 -13.60 -6.66 -4.55
N PRO A 88 -14.05 -5.87 -5.53
CA PRO A 88 -13.76 -4.44 -5.59
C PRO A 88 -14.29 -3.67 -4.37
N GLN A 89 -15.38 -4.14 -3.73
CA GLN A 89 -15.91 -3.54 -2.50
C GLN A 89 -14.90 -3.58 -1.35
N MET A 90 -14.10 -4.65 -1.28
CA MET A 90 -13.06 -4.81 -0.27
C MET A 90 -11.75 -4.11 -0.65
N ALA A 91 -11.56 -3.79 -1.93
CA ALA A 91 -10.38 -3.11 -2.44
C ALA A 91 -10.43 -1.58 -2.24
N GLN A 92 -11.63 -1.00 -2.19
CA GLN A 92 -11.83 0.45 -2.14
C GLN A 92 -11.11 1.09 -0.95
N GLN A 93 -11.41 0.66 0.27
CA GLN A 93 -10.84 1.24 1.48
C GLN A 93 -9.30 1.14 1.52
N PRO A 94 -8.67 -0.01 1.23
CA PRO A 94 -7.21 -0.10 1.10
C PRO A 94 -6.60 0.89 0.10
N TYR A 95 -7.20 1.09 -1.07
CA TYR A 95 -6.69 2.07 -2.03
C TYR A 95 -6.85 3.51 -1.53
N GLU A 96 -7.95 3.85 -0.87
CA GLU A 96 -8.16 5.17 -0.23
C GLU A 96 -7.13 5.39 0.89
N ASP A 97 -6.84 4.37 1.71
CA ASP A 97 -5.82 4.42 2.74
C ASP A 97 -4.41 4.60 2.16
N ALA A 98 -4.10 3.97 1.02
CA ALA A 98 -2.84 4.19 0.32
C ALA A 98 -2.66 5.66 -0.10
N LEU A 99 -3.69 6.27 -0.68
CA LEU A 99 -3.69 7.69 -1.07
C LEU A 99 -3.60 8.62 0.14
N LYS A 100 -4.28 8.29 1.23
CA LYS A 100 -4.21 9.05 2.49
C LYS A 100 -2.80 9.03 3.08
N GLN A 101 -2.09 7.89 3.00
CA GLN A 101 -0.72 7.76 3.49
C GLN A 101 0.29 8.46 2.57
N PHE A 102 0.11 8.37 1.25
CA PHE A 102 1.02 8.97 0.28
C PHE A 102 0.32 9.29 -1.05
N GLY A 103 -0.33 10.47 -1.12
CA GLY A 103 -1.10 10.92 -2.28
C GLY A 103 -0.29 11.26 -3.53
N LEU A 104 1.06 11.33 -3.46
CA LEU A 104 1.91 11.70 -4.58
C LEU A 104 2.37 10.52 -5.45
N ASN A 105 1.73 9.36 -5.32
CA ASN A 105 1.98 8.20 -6.18
C ASN A 105 0.85 8.02 -7.19
N PHE A 106 1.14 8.25 -8.48
CA PHE A 106 0.16 8.18 -9.55
C PHE A 106 -0.47 6.79 -9.74
N LYS A 107 0.26 5.70 -9.43
CA LYS A 107 -0.30 4.35 -9.47
C LYS A 107 -1.52 4.21 -8.55
N TYR A 108 -1.46 4.76 -7.34
CA TYR A 108 -2.57 4.64 -6.38
C TYR A 108 -3.85 5.32 -6.86
N HIS A 109 -3.73 6.49 -7.50
CA HIS A 109 -4.86 7.15 -8.15
C HIS A 109 -5.47 6.30 -9.27
N LYS A 110 -4.62 5.71 -10.12
CA LYS A 110 -5.10 4.83 -11.21
C LYS A 110 -5.82 3.59 -10.69
N ASP A 111 -5.27 2.95 -9.67
CA ASP A 111 -5.84 1.72 -9.14
C ASP A 111 -7.18 1.99 -8.44
N LEU A 112 -7.28 3.10 -7.70
CA LEU A 112 -8.55 3.54 -7.11
C LEU A 112 -9.60 3.92 -8.18
N ALA A 113 -9.19 4.62 -9.25
CA ALA A 113 -10.11 4.96 -10.34
C ALA A 113 -10.69 3.70 -11.03
N LYS A 114 -9.86 2.67 -11.25
CA LYS A 114 -10.31 1.36 -11.75
C LYS A 114 -11.25 0.65 -10.77
N CYS A 115 -10.97 0.76 -9.47
CA CYS A 115 -11.83 0.21 -8.43
C CYS A 115 -13.21 0.89 -8.46
N TYR A 116 -13.28 2.21 -8.54
CA TYR A 116 -14.53 2.94 -8.68
C TYR A 116 -15.31 2.55 -9.95
N LYS A 117 -14.61 2.29 -11.06
CA LYS A 117 -15.24 1.75 -12.27
C LYS A 117 -15.87 0.38 -12.02
N ALA A 118 -15.12 -0.53 -11.39
CA ALA A 118 -15.60 -1.88 -11.08
C ALA A 118 -16.82 -1.86 -10.15
N LEU A 119 -16.93 -0.83 -9.30
CA LEU A 119 -18.06 -0.59 -8.40
C LEU A 119 -19.24 0.14 -9.05
N GLY A 120 -19.08 0.68 -10.27
CA GLY A 120 -20.09 1.51 -10.91
C GLY A 120 -20.24 2.91 -10.30
N LEU A 121 -19.24 3.38 -9.54
CA LEU A 121 -19.27 4.64 -8.79
C LEU A 121 -18.74 5.85 -9.58
N ILE A 122 -18.40 5.70 -10.87
CA ILE A 122 -17.80 6.76 -11.68
C ILE A 122 -18.59 8.06 -11.62
N PRO A 123 -19.93 8.11 -11.88
CA PRO A 123 -20.68 9.38 -11.87
C PRO A 123 -20.68 10.06 -10.50
N GLU A 124 -20.86 9.30 -9.43
CA GLU A 124 -20.84 9.80 -8.05
C GLU A 124 -19.48 10.41 -7.72
N LYS A 125 -18.39 9.68 -8.01
CA LYS A 125 -17.04 10.14 -7.72
C LYS A 125 -16.61 11.32 -8.60
N MET A 126 -17.05 11.40 -9.85
CA MET A 126 -16.85 12.60 -10.67
C MET A 126 -17.46 13.84 -10.00
N ALA A 127 -18.69 13.75 -9.49
CA ALA A 127 -19.34 14.86 -8.80
C ALA A 127 -18.57 15.26 -7.52
N GLU A 128 -18.11 14.27 -6.73
CA GLU A 128 -17.33 14.49 -5.51
C GLU A 128 -16.00 15.21 -5.82
N TYR A 129 -15.22 14.71 -6.76
CA TYR A 129 -13.90 15.26 -7.10
C TYR A 129 -13.95 16.57 -7.88
N SER A 130 -15.08 16.91 -8.54
CA SER A 130 -15.27 18.20 -9.23
C SER A 130 -15.43 19.36 -8.26
N ASN A 131 -15.94 19.12 -7.06
CA ASN A 131 -16.31 20.15 -6.09
C ASN A 131 -15.19 20.46 -5.09
N ASN A 132 -13.99 19.92 -5.28
CA ASN A 132 -12.92 20.02 -4.30
C ASN A 132 -11.70 20.76 -4.87
N GLU A 133 -11.20 21.75 -4.13
CA GLU A 133 -10.09 22.62 -4.55
C GLU A 133 -8.69 21.97 -4.48
N ASN A 134 -8.56 20.76 -3.91
CA ASN A 134 -7.27 20.08 -3.83
C ASN A 134 -6.77 19.73 -5.24
N PRO A 135 -5.57 20.19 -5.65
CA PRO A 135 -5.02 19.92 -6.98
C PRO A 135 -4.95 18.43 -7.35
N LEU A 136 -4.69 17.55 -6.37
CA LEU A 136 -4.64 16.11 -6.60
C LEU A 136 -6.00 15.52 -7.02
N ASN A 137 -7.11 16.20 -6.70
CA ASN A 137 -8.44 15.79 -7.14
C ASN A 137 -8.63 15.94 -8.65
N LYS A 138 -7.93 16.87 -9.31
CA LYS A 138 -7.90 16.94 -10.79
C LYS A 138 -7.31 15.68 -11.40
N ILE A 139 -6.30 15.05 -10.74
CA ILE A 139 -5.76 13.78 -11.21
C ILE A 139 -6.84 12.70 -11.16
N MET A 140 -7.53 12.56 -10.03
CA MET A 140 -8.60 11.57 -9.91
C MET A 140 -9.72 11.86 -10.91
N LEU A 141 -10.17 13.11 -11.03
CA LEU A 141 -11.22 13.49 -11.97
C LEU A 141 -10.84 13.16 -13.42
N GLY A 142 -9.62 13.49 -13.84
CA GLY A 142 -9.12 13.14 -15.18
C GLY A 142 -9.08 11.62 -15.41
N LEU A 143 -8.66 10.84 -14.41
CA LEU A 143 -8.66 9.38 -14.48
C LEU A 143 -10.08 8.80 -14.55
N LEU A 144 -11.03 9.37 -13.81
CA LEU A 144 -12.44 8.94 -13.85
C LEU A 144 -13.06 9.18 -15.24
N TYR A 145 -12.75 10.31 -15.90
CA TYR A 145 -13.17 10.53 -17.30
C TYR A 145 -12.55 9.50 -18.25
N ILE A 146 -11.26 9.15 -18.06
CA ILE A 146 -10.62 8.12 -18.87
C ILE A 146 -11.27 6.75 -18.64
N GLU A 147 -11.56 6.39 -17.40
CA GLU A 147 -12.20 5.11 -17.05
C GLU A 147 -13.67 5.04 -17.49
N SER A 148 -14.36 6.20 -17.65
CA SER A 148 -15.70 6.28 -18.25
C SER A 148 -15.70 6.12 -19.77
N GLY A 149 -14.53 6.24 -20.42
CA GLY A 149 -14.36 6.19 -21.87
C GLY A 149 -14.19 7.57 -22.53
N ASP A 150 -14.39 8.68 -21.82
CA ASP A 150 -14.12 10.03 -22.32
C ASP A 150 -12.62 10.38 -22.20
N LEU A 151 -11.83 9.72 -23.04
CA LEU A 151 -10.37 9.87 -23.06
C LEU A 151 -9.94 11.32 -23.31
N LYS A 152 -10.64 12.03 -24.19
CA LYS A 152 -10.27 13.41 -24.57
C LYS A 152 -10.43 14.37 -23.39
N ARG A 153 -11.58 14.32 -22.70
CA ARG A 153 -11.82 15.16 -21.53
C ARG A 153 -10.86 14.81 -20.39
N GLY A 154 -10.63 13.53 -20.15
CA GLY A 154 -9.68 13.07 -19.14
C GLY A 154 -8.26 13.61 -19.38
N VAL A 155 -7.79 13.56 -20.64
CA VAL A 155 -6.48 14.14 -21.03
C VAL A 155 -6.42 15.64 -20.80
N ILE A 156 -7.48 16.39 -21.16
CA ILE A 156 -7.52 17.85 -20.96
C ILE A 156 -7.37 18.19 -19.47
N ILE A 157 -8.12 17.53 -18.59
CA ILE A 157 -8.07 17.77 -17.14
C ILE A 157 -6.69 17.44 -16.55
N LEU A 158 -6.10 16.31 -16.97
CA LEU A 158 -4.75 15.95 -16.54
C LEU A 158 -3.68 16.92 -17.04
N ASP A 159 -3.83 17.45 -18.26
CA ASP A 159 -2.91 18.43 -18.81
C ASP A 159 -3.01 19.77 -18.07
N GLU A 160 -4.22 20.26 -17.79
CA GLU A 160 -4.44 21.43 -16.91
C GLU A 160 -3.76 21.25 -15.56
N TYR A 161 -3.89 20.05 -14.94
CA TYR A 161 -3.18 19.75 -13.69
C TYR A 161 -1.65 19.90 -13.86
N THR A 162 -1.06 19.37 -14.94
CA THR A 162 0.39 19.44 -15.16
C THR A 162 0.91 20.85 -15.44
N MET A 163 0.04 21.76 -15.90
CA MET A 163 0.35 23.17 -16.09
C MET A 163 0.27 23.95 -14.76
N THR A 164 -0.67 23.62 -13.89
CA THR A 164 -0.82 24.29 -12.60
C THR A 164 0.17 23.79 -11.53
N GLU A 165 0.55 22.52 -11.60
CA GLU A 165 1.43 21.85 -10.64
C GLU A 165 2.64 21.17 -11.32
N PRO A 166 3.51 21.96 -12.00
CA PRO A 166 4.59 21.42 -12.83
C PRO A 166 5.69 20.69 -12.04
N ASP A 167 5.91 21.07 -10.77
CA ASP A 167 7.05 20.66 -9.95
C ASP A 167 6.71 19.58 -8.91
N LEU A 168 5.44 19.16 -8.83
CA LEU A 168 5.07 18.09 -7.92
C LEU A 168 5.67 16.74 -8.35
N LEU A 169 6.09 15.94 -7.37
CA LEU A 169 6.70 14.62 -7.56
C LEU A 169 5.89 13.69 -8.48
N ILE A 170 4.57 13.80 -8.47
CA ILE A 170 3.65 12.99 -9.26
C ILE A 170 3.53 13.45 -10.72
N THR A 171 3.81 14.73 -11.02
CA THR A 171 3.57 15.36 -12.33
C THR A 171 4.28 14.66 -13.49
N PRO A 172 5.54 14.21 -13.39
CA PRO A 172 6.18 13.48 -14.49
C PRO A 172 5.44 12.20 -14.88
N ALA A 173 4.89 11.47 -13.91
CA ALA A 173 4.12 10.26 -14.14
C ALA A 173 2.77 10.56 -14.83
N VAL A 174 2.11 11.67 -14.45
CA VAL A 174 0.89 12.16 -15.11
C VAL A 174 1.18 12.53 -16.57
N LYS A 175 2.25 13.29 -16.83
CA LYS A 175 2.68 13.66 -18.21
C LYS A 175 2.95 12.43 -19.08
N GLN A 176 3.58 11.42 -18.53
CA GLN A 176 3.82 10.17 -19.25
C GLN A 176 2.50 9.46 -19.61
N TYR A 177 1.58 9.38 -18.67
CA TYR A 177 0.28 8.75 -18.89
C TYR A 177 -0.58 9.51 -19.93
N ILE A 178 -0.53 10.85 -19.95
CA ILE A 178 -1.14 11.68 -21.00
C ILE A 178 -0.62 11.28 -22.37
N LYS A 179 0.72 11.20 -22.56
CA LYS A 179 1.33 10.79 -23.83
C LYS A 179 0.84 9.42 -24.32
N GLU A 180 0.75 8.45 -23.39
CA GLU A 180 0.25 7.10 -23.70
C GLU A 180 -1.23 7.12 -24.11
N THR A 181 -2.05 7.90 -23.39
CA THR A 181 -3.48 8.03 -23.69
C THR A 181 -3.73 8.74 -25.03
N VAL A 182 -2.97 9.80 -25.34
CA VAL A 182 -3.05 10.49 -26.64
C VAL A 182 -2.67 9.55 -27.80
N LYS A 183 -1.63 8.73 -27.65
CA LYS A 183 -1.30 7.71 -28.66
C LYS A 183 -2.47 6.75 -28.88
N LYS A 184 -3.13 6.32 -27.81
CA LYS A 184 -4.32 5.46 -27.91
C LYS A 184 -5.46 6.16 -28.64
N ILE A 185 -5.74 7.44 -28.37
CA ILE A 185 -6.78 8.22 -29.05
C ILE A 185 -6.50 8.28 -30.55
N ASN A 186 -5.23 8.50 -30.95
CA ASN A 186 -4.85 8.63 -32.36
C ASN A 186 -4.83 7.29 -33.12
N SER A 187 -4.92 6.16 -32.42
CA SER A 187 -4.98 4.82 -32.99
C SER A 187 -6.39 4.25 -33.12
N LEU A 188 -7.41 4.96 -32.64
CA LEU A 188 -8.85 4.62 -32.72
C LEU A 188 -9.48 5.28 -33.95
#